data_b18a7995056b57833c2c8f592499fe2c
#
_entry.id   b18a7995056b57833c2c8f592499fe2c
#
_cell.length_a   1.000
_cell.length_b   1.000
_cell.length_c   1.000
_cell.angle_alpha   90.00
_cell.angle_beta   90.00
_cell.angle_gamma   90.00
#
_symmetry.space_group_name_H-M   'P 1'
#
loop_
_entity.id
_entity.type
_entity.pdbx_description
1 polymer ?
#
loop_
_entity_poly.entity_id
_entity_poly.type
_entity_poly.pdbx_seq_one_letter_code
_entity_poly.pdbx_strand_id
1 'polypeptide(L)'
;MKTFKLIPFLLLLLTMAMPASAQKKTQKTYIPWSNGKLVVSEEGRYLKHENGTPFFWLGETGWLLPERLNRDEAEYYLEQCKHRGYNVIQVQT
;
A
#
# COMPACT_ATOMS: atom_id res chain seq x y z
N MET A 1 58.71 3.52 6.60
CA MET A 1 57.61 3.39 5.64
C MET A 1 56.28 3.21 6.33
N LYS A 2 55.91 4.16 7.16
CA LYS A 2 54.66 4.08 7.93
C LYS A 2 53.45 4.63 7.17
N THR A 3 53.63 5.15 5.95
CA THR A 3 52.57 5.79 5.16
C THR A 3 51.78 4.82 4.28
N PHE A 4 52.33 3.64 3.99
CA PHE A 4 51.63 2.64 3.16
C PHE A 4 50.51 1.88 3.87
N LYS A 5 50.46 1.88 5.22
CA LYS A 5 49.43 1.18 6.00
C LYS A 5 48.16 2.00 6.21
N LEU A 6 48.19 3.31 5.93
CA LEU A 6 47.04 4.20 6.11
C LEU A 6 46.16 4.31 4.86
N ILE A 7 46.76 4.08 3.68
CA ILE A 7 46.04 4.20 2.40
C ILE A 7 44.90 3.13 2.27
N PRO A 8 45.13 1.83 2.57
CA PRO A 8 44.05 0.86 2.49
C PRO A 8 42.96 1.08 3.56
N PHE A 9 43.32 1.64 4.71
CA PHE A 9 42.36 1.96 5.76
C PHE A 9 41.48 3.17 5.38
N LEU A 10 42.07 4.17 4.71
CA LEU A 10 41.34 5.34 4.19
C LEU A 10 40.42 4.93 3.04
N LEU A 11 40.85 4.01 2.19
CA LEU A 11 40.03 3.46 1.12
C LEU A 11 38.82 2.67 1.66
N LEU A 12 39.02 1.93 2.75
CA LEU A 12 37.97 1.16 3.40
C LEU A 12 36.93 2.11 4.05
N LEU A 13 37.38 3.22 4.63
CA LEU A 13 36.48 4.24 5.17
C LEU A 13 35.68 4.94 4.08
N LEU A 14 36.27 5.15 2.90
CA LEU A 14 35.60 5.79 1.77
C LEU A 14 34.51 4.89 1.18
N THR A 15 34.69 3.56 1.22
CA THR A 15 33.68 2.61 0.74
C THR A 15 32.50 2.47 1.71
N MET A 16 32.72 2.70 3.01
CA MET A 16 31.66 2.69 4.01
C MET A 16 30.81 3.97 4.04
N ALA A 17 31.31 5.05 3.44
CA ALA A 17 30.63 6.34 3.36
C ALA A 17 29.71 6.45 2.14
N MET A 18 29.50 5.38 1.39
CA MET A 18 28.46 5.40 0.38
C MET A 18 27.11 5.49 1.07
N PRO A 19 26.35 6.57 0.86
CA PRO A 19 25.00 6.60 1.35
C PRO A 19 24.29 5.42 0.74
N ALA A 20 23.80 4.53 1.57
CA ALA A 20 22.75 3.63 1.15
C ALA A 20 21.68 4.57 0.60
N SER A 21 21.58 4.66 -0.72
CA SER A 21 20.48 5.36 -1.35
C SER A 21 19.24 4.63 -0.88
N ALA A 22 18.63 5.19 0.16
CA ALA A 22 17.33 4.77 0.57
C ALA A 22 16.47 4.88 -0.68
N GLN A 23 16.22 3.76 -1.31
CA GLN A 23 15.23 3.69 -2.36
C GLN A 23 13.95 4.18 -1.70
N LYS A 24 13.64 5.44 -1.94
CA LYS A 24 12.30 5.95 -1.74
C LYS A 24 11.44 5.03 -2.60
N LYS A 25 10.87 4.00 -1.99
CA LYS A 25 9.76 3.30 -2.59
C LYS A 25 8.75 4.39 -2.89
N THR A 26 8.68 4.75 -4.16
CA THR A 26 7.66 5.66 -4.65
C THR A 26 6.36 4.95 -4.29
N GLN A 27 5.75 5.37 -3.18
CA GLN A 27 4.42 4.89 -2.85
C GLN A 27 3.56 5.30 -4.02
N LYS A 28 3.22 4.32 -4.84
CA LYS A 28 2.30 4.53 -5.94
C LYS A 28 1.00 5.03 -5.30
N THR A 29 0.75 6.31 -5.45
CA THR A 29 -0.47 6.91 -4.91
C THR A 29 -1.64 6.17 -5.53
N TYR A 30 -2.35 5.40 -4.71
CA TYR A 30 -3.56 4.73 -5.17
C TYR A 30 -4.59 5.80 -5.49
N ILE A 31 -4.93 5.92 -6.76
CA ILE A 31 -6.02 6.78 -7.21
C ILE A 31 -7.27 5.90 -7.26
N PRO A 32 -8.26 6.17 -6.39
CA PRO A 32 -9.52 5.44 -6.46
C PRO A 32 -10.07 5.51 -7.89
N TRP A 33 -10.59 4.39 -8.38
CA TRP A 33 -11.22 4.27 -9.71
C TRP A 33 -10.28 4.44 -10.91
N SER A 34 -8.96 4.47 -10.72
CA SER A 34 -7.99 4.57 -11.84
C SER A 34 -8.12 3.41 -12.84
N ASN A 35 -8.64 2.27 -12.40
CA ASN A 35 -8.86 1.09 -13.23
C ASN A 35 -10.30 0.99 -13.78
N GLY A 36 -11.11 2.01 -13.54
CA GLY A 36 -12.52 2.04 -13.93
C GLY A 36 -13.46 1.37 -12.92
N LYS A 37 -14.73 1.31 -13.28
CA LYS A 37 -15.78 0.70 -12.44
C LYS A 37 -15.59 -0.80 -12.31
N LEU A 38 -16.21 -1.38 -11.29
CA LEU A 38 -16.30 -2.81 -11.15
C LEU A 38 -17.37 -3.37 -12.08
N VAL A 39 -17.04 -4.42 -12.78
CA VAL A 39 -17.93 -5.15 -13.66
C VAL A 39 -17.77 -6.65 -13.43
N VAL A 40 -18.80 -7.42 -13.76
CA VAL A 40 -18.72 -8.88 -13.72
C VAL A 40 -17.89 -9.36 -14.90
N SER A 41 -17.04 -10.37 -14.68
CA SER A 41 -16.27 -10.98 -15.76
C SER A 41 -17.19 -11.59 -16.82
N GLU A 42 -16.71 -11.74 -18.04
CA GLU A 42 -17.49 -12.33 -19.14
C GLU A 42 -18.00 -13.72 -18.83
N GLU A 43 -17.23 -14.49 -18.07
CA GLU A 43 -17.59 -15.84 -17.62
C GLU A 43 -18.55 -15.84 -16.42
N GLY A 44 -18.84 -14.68 -15.81
CA GLY A 44 -19.72 -14.55 -14.66
C GLY A 44 -19.15 -15.08 -13.34
N ARG A 45 -17.84 -15.30 -13.25
CA ARG A 45 -17.20 -15.98 -12.11
C ARG A 45 -16.51 -15.06 -11.11
N TYR A 46 -16.10 -13.87 -11.55
CA TYR A 46 -15.37 -12.94 -10.69
C TYR A 46 -15.65 -11.49 -11.08
N LEU A 47 -15.26 -10.58 -10.21
CA LEU A 47 -15.31 -9.16 -10.47
C LEU A 47 -13.98 -8.68 -11.07
N LYS A 48 -14.07 -7.75 -12.00
CA LYS A 48 -12.92 -7.07 -12.59
C LYS A 48 -13.22 -5.58 -12.74
N HIS A 49 -12.20 -4.80 -12.96
CA HIS A 49 -12.34 -3.41 -13.41
C HIS A 49 -12.64 -3.36 -14.90
N GLU A 50 -13.20 -2.25 -15.36
CA GLU A 50 -13.49 -2.00 -16.78
C GLU A 50 -12.26 -2.17 -17.68
N ASN A 51 -11.05 -1.84 -17.18
CA ASN A 51 -9.79 -2.02 -17.91
C ASN A 51 -9.28 -3.46 -17.95
N GLY A 52 -10.02 -4.42 -17.39
CA GLY A 52 -9.66 -5.84 -17.38
C GLY A 52 -8.86 -6.30 -16.16
N THR A 53 -8.43 -5.40 -15.27
CA THR A 53 -7.71 -5.77 -14.04
C THR A 53 -8.62 -6.54 -13.10
N PRO A 54 -8.25 -7.76 -12.66
CA PRO A 54 -9.05 -8.52 -11.70
C PRO A 54 -9.22 -7.77 -10.38
N PHE A 55 -10.40 -7.89 -9.77
CA PHE A 55 -10.70 -7.36 -8.45
C PHE A 55 -10.86 -8.51 -7.48
N PHE A 56 -9.95 -8.60 -6.51
CA PHE A 56 -10.06 -9.57 -5.45
C PHE A 56 -10.85 -8.98 -4.29
N TRP A 57 -12.02 -9.53 -4.02
CA TRP A 57 -12.89 -9.09 -2.94
C TRP A 57 -12.31 -9.48 -1.59
N LEU A 58 -11.69 -8.54 -0.90
CA LEU A 58 -11.21 -8.70 0.46
C LEU A 58 -11.99 -7.76 1.38
N GLY A 59 -13.01 -8.31 2.03
CA GLY A 59 -13.96 -7.57 2.84
C GLY A 59 -13.73 -7.67 4.33
N GLU A 60 -14.07 -6.59 5.03
CA GLU A 60 -14.20 -6.53 6.48
C GLU A 60 -15.64 -6.21 6.85
N THR A 61 -16.10 -6.72 7.98
CA THR A 61 -17.47 -6.56 8.45
C THR A 61 -17.54 -5.44 9.47
N GLY A 62 -18.00 -4.28 9.05
CA GLY A 62 -18.22 -3.11 9.91
C GLY A 62 -19.70 -2.86 10.18
N TRP A 63 -20.43 -3.86 10.68
CA TRP A 63 -21.89 -3.89 10.77
C TRP A 63 -22.52 -2.62 11.29
N LEU A 64 -22.05 -2.10 12.41
CA LEU A 64 -22.64 -0.96 13.12
C LEU A 64 -21.85 0.35 12.90
N LEU A 65 -21.00 0.38 11.90
CA LEU A 65 -20.14 1.54 11.64
C LEU A 65 -20.95 2.85 11.50
N PRO A 66 -22.05 2.91 10.74
CA PRO A 66 -22.83 4.14 10.60
C PRO A 66 -23.54 4.58 11.89
N GLU A 67 -23.85 3.66 12.78
CA GLU A 67 -24.60 3.94 14.01
C GLU A 67 -23.70 4.25 15.21
N ARG A 68 -22.52 3.63 15.26
CA ARG A 68 -21.66 3.62 16.44
C ARG A 68 -20.50 4.59 16.38
N LEU A 69 -20.05 4.94 15.19
CA LEU A 69 -18.88 5.78 15.00
C LEU A 69 -19.28 7.16 14.50
N ASN A 70 -18.65 8.19 15.06
CA ASN A 70 -18.70 9.50 14.45
C ASN A 70 -17.85 9.53 13.17
N ARG A 71 -17.88 10.63 12.45
CA ARG A 71 -17.18 10.76 11.17
C ARG A 71 -15.68 10.52 11.28
N ASP A 72 -15.04 11.10 12.27
CA ASP A 72 -13.58 11.00 12.43
C ASP A 72 -13.15 9.58 12.81
N GLU A 73 -13.93 8.94 13.68
CA GLU A 73 -13.71 7.53 14.05
C GLU A 73 -13.92 6.59 12.85
N ALA A 74 -14.95 6.84 12.04
CA ALA A 74 -15.21 6.06 10.84
C ALA A 74 -14.11 6.23 9.81
N GLU A 75 -13.63 7.44 9.59
CA GLU A 75 -12.52 7.73 8.69
C GLU A 75 -11.23 7.01 9.15
N TYR A 76 -10.91 7.09 10.44
CA TYR A 76 -9.79 6.38 11.02
C TYR A 76 -9.91 4.86 10.82
N TYR A 77 -11.07 4.29 11.08
CA TYR A 77 -11.33 2.86 10.89
C TYR A 77 -11.12 2.44 9.42
N LEU A 78 -11.67 3.18 8.48
CA LEU A 78 -11.54 2.90 7.05
C LEU A 78 -10.07 3.01 6.58
N GLU A 79 -9.33 3.99 7.07
CA GLU A 79 -7.91 4.11 6.77
C GLU A 79 -7.11 2.91 7.32
N GLN A 80 -7.42 2.43 8.51
CA GLN A 80 -6.78 1.23 9.05
C GLN A 80 -7.11 -0.02 8.23
N CYS A 81 -8.34 -0.18 7.78
CA CYS A 81 -8.74 -1.27 6.90
C CYS A 81 -7.99 -1.22 5.57
N LYS A 82 -7.86 -0.04 4.98
CA LYS A 82 -7.11 0.18 3.76
C LYS A 82 -5.62 -0.21 3.93
N HIS A 83 -4.99 0.18 5.03
CA HIS A 83 -3.61 -0.19 5.34
C HIS A 83 -3.41 -1.70 5.47
N ARG A 84 -4.42 -2.41 5.93
CA ARG A 84 -4.41 -3.88 6.06
C ARG A 84 -4.72 -4.59 4.76
N GLY A 85 -5.05 -3.86 3.70
CA GLY A 85 -5.33 -4.41 2.37
C GLY A 85 -6.80 -4.73 2.10
N TYR A 86 -7.72 -4.40 3.00
CA TYR A 86 -9.15 -4.54 2.74
C TYR A 86 -9.59 -3.54 1.67
N ASN A 87 -10.43 -3.97 0.76
CA ASN A 87 -10.98 -3.16 -0.32
C ASN A 87 -12.51 -3.08 -0.30
N VAL A 88 -13.16 -3.78 0.61
CA VAL A 88 -14.60 -3.78 0.81
C VAL A 88 -14.92 -3.71 2.30
N ILE A 89 -15.86 -2.87 2.66
CA ILE A 89 -16.43 -2.83 4.01
C ILE A 89 -17.92 -3.07 3.89
N GLN A 90 -18.39 -4.12 4.54
CA GLN A 90 -19.80 -4.44 4.60
C GLN A 90 -20.42 -3.80 5.85
N VAL A 91 -21.42 -2.97 5.64
CA VAL A 91 -22.13 -2.28 6.73
C VAL A 91 -23.61 -2.59 6.67
N GLN A 92 -24.28 -2.48 7.82
CA GLN A 92 -25.72 -2.55 7.91
C GLN A 92 -26.30 -1.13 7.95
N THR A 93 -27.33 -0.88 7.17
CA THR A 93 -28.06 0.41 7.09
C THR A 93 -29.49 0.24 7.50
#